data_7a30ba4571630b2342c43ede0c5daf02
#
_entry.id   7a30ba4571630b2342c43ede0c5daf02
#
_cell.length_a   1.000
_cell.length_b   1.000
_cell.length_c   1.000
_cell.angle_alpha   90.00
_cell.angle_beta   90.00
_cell.angle_gamma   90.00
#
_symmetry.space_group_name_H-M   'P 1'
#
loop_
_entity.id
_entity.type
_entity.pdbx_description
1 polymer ?
#
loop_
_entity_poly.entity_id
_entity_poly.type
_entity_poly.pdbx_seq_one_letter_code
_entity_poly.pdbx_strand_id
1 'polypeptide(L)'
;MFLALIFSLITATAANLQVSDSAQFRLPLEIPANFSGNYGELRSNHFHSGLDFRTGGAIGLKVIAPADGYISRVSISPYGYGRALYITHYNGYTTVYGHLDGFSKELNSIILSKQHEMEESNLDFTMDESVMPVKAGDVVAHRW
;
A
#
# COMPACT_ATOMS: atom_id res chain seq x y z
N MET A 1 -58.58 -41.69 7.19
CA MET A 1 -57.46 -41.32 6.27
C MET A 1 -56.96 -39.95 6.72
N PHE A 2 -55.94 -39.89 7.58
CA PHE A 2 -55.37 -38.64 8.10
C PHE A 2 -54.17 -38.25 7.26
N LEU A 3 -54.23 -37.07 6.63
CA LEU A 3 -53.14 -36.48 5.86
C LEU A 3 -52.27 -35.60 6.79
N ALA A 4 -51.08 -36.06 7.16
CA ALA A 4 -50.13 -35.28 7.94
C ALA A 4 -49.30 -34.40 7.02
N LEU A 5 -49.51 -33.07 7.08
CA LEU A 5 -48.67 -32.05 6.44
C LEU A 5 -47.42 -31.84 7.29
N ILE A 6 -46.29 -32.27 6.78
CA ILE A 6 -44.97 -31.99 7.38
C ILE A 6 -44.51 -30.62 6.86
N PHE A 7 -44.57 -29.59 7.73
CA PHE A 7 -43.95 -28.31 7.48
C PHE A 7 -42.45 -28.44 7.78
N SER A 8 -41.62 -28.52 6.74
CA SER A 8 -40.17 -28.37 6.87
C SER A 8 -39.80 -26.92 7.10
N LEU A 9 -39.43 -26.57 8.31
CA LEU A 9 -38.95 -25.25 8.67
C LEU A 9 -37.48 -25.17 8.22
N ILE A 10 -37.25 -24.52 7.06
CA ILE A 10 -35.90 -24.18 6.61
C ILE A 10 -35.44 -22.98 7.43
N THR A 11 -34.65 -23.24 8.49
CA THR A 11 -33.92 -22.18 9.20
C THR A 11 -32.75 -21.74 8.33
N ALA A 12 -32.92 -20.65 7.61
CA ALA A 12 -31.82 -19.96 6.98
C ALA A 12 -30.92 -19.38 8.08
N THR A 13 -29.82 -20.02 8.38
CA THR A 13 -28.75 -19.41 9.17
C THR A 13 -28.17 -18.27 8.35
N ALA A 14 -28.53 -17.03 8.71
CA ALA A 14 -27.84 -15.85 8.24
C ALA A 14 -26.38 -15.98 8.71
N ALA A 15 -25.48 -16.31 7.79
CA ALA A 15 -24.07 -16.15 8.02
C ALA A 15 -23.84 -14.66 8.29
N ASN A 16 -23.58 -14.31 9.54
CA ASN A 16 -23.06 -13.00 9.87
C ASN A 16 -21.72 -12.86 9.15
N LEU A 17 -21.74 -12.23 7.98
CA LEU A 17 -20.55 -11.62 7.41
C LEU A 17 -20.18 -10.47 8.36
N GLN A 18 -19.41 -10.83 9.41
CA GLN A 18 -18.66 -9.84 10.14
C GLN A 18 -17.60 -9.34 9.17
N VAL A 19 -17.92 -8.26 8.47
CA VAL A 19 -16.92 -7.40 7.88
C VAL A 19 -16.08 -6.92 9.07
N SER A 20 -14.89 -7.48 9.21
CA SER A 20 -13.89 -6.99 10.15
C SER A 20 -13.51 -5.59 9.67
N ASP A 21 -14.24 -4.59 10.14
CA ASP A 21 -14.11 -3.20 9.74
C ASP A 21 -13.05 -2.50 10.57
N SER A 22 -11.84 -3.02 10.55
CA SER A 22 -10.68 -2.25 10.96
C SER A 22 -9.43 -2.81 10.30
N ALA A 23 -9.24 -2.47 9.04
CA ALA A 23 -7.89 -2.43 8.48
C ALA A 23 -7.12 -1.38 9.30
N GLN A 24 -6.51 -1.81 10.41
CA GLN A 24 -5.72 -0.91 11.24
C GLN A 24 -4.43 -0.61 10.51
N PHE A 25 -4.38 0.50 9.82
CA PHE A 25 -3.16 1.04 9.25
C PHE A 25 -2.48 1.97 10.25
N ARG A 26 -1.17 1.83 10.38
CA ARG A 26 -0.32 2.83 11.02
C ARG A 26 -0.07 3.98 10.04
N LEU A 27 0.29 5.15 10.59
CA LEU A 27 0.82 6.22 9.75
C LEU A 27 2.13 5.75 9.10
N PRO A 28 2.34 6.03 7.80
CA PRO A 28 3.53 5.57 7.09
C PRO A 28 4.81 6.36 7.43
N LEU A 29 4.69 7.46 8.18
CA LEU A 29 5.79 8.30 8.66
C LEU A 29 5.72 8.42 10.18
N GLU A 30 6.86 8.33 10.85
CA GLU A 30 6.99 8.52 12.30
C GLU A 30 7.09 10.01 12.68
N ILE A 31 6.19 10.81 12.12
CA ILE A 31 6.04 12.24 12.41
C ILE A 31 4.56 12.55 12.71
N PRO A 32 4.26 13.66 13.39
CA PRO A 32 2.86 14.09 13.54
C PRO A 32 2.15 14.19 12.21
N ALA A 33 0.92 13.68 12.13
CA ALA A 33 0.09 13.75 10.94
C ALA A 33 -0.29 15.20 10.63
N ASN A 34 0.49 15.86 9.82
CA ASN A 34 0.23 17.20 9.30
C ASN A 34 0.19 17.12 7.77
N PHE A 35 -0.95 17.45 7.20
CA PHE A 35 -1.18 17.32 5.76
C PHE A 35 -1.05 18.68 5.07
N SER A 36 -0.44 18.69 3.89
CA SER A 36 -0.38 19.84 2.98
C SER A 36 -1.31 19.69 1.78
N GLY A 37 -1.83 18.48 1.53
CA GLY A 37 -2.81 18.18 0.50
C GLY A 37 -3.74 17.05 0.94
N ASN A 38 -5.03 17.21 0.66
CA ASN A 38 -6.08 16.26 1.05
C ASN A 38 -6.53 15.41 -0.15
N TYR A 39 -7.10 14.24 0.17
CA TYR A 39 -7.78 13.42 -0.82
C TYR A 39 -8.93 14.18 -1.47
N GLY A 40 -9.06 14.07 -2.80
CA GLY A 40 -10.10 14.75 -3.58
C GLY A 40 -9.87 16.25 -3.81
N GLU A 41 -8.76 16.80 -3.37
CA GLU A 41 -8.41 18.20 -3.64
C GLU A 41 -8.22 18.43 -5.14
N LEU A 42 -8.82 19.49 -5.67
CA LEU A 42 -8.70 19.85 -7.08
C LEU A 42 -7.29 20.36 -7.39
N ARG A 43 -6.63 19.72 -8.32
CA ARG A 43 -5.36 20.11 -8.91
C ARG A 43 -5.60 20.69 -10.31
N SER A 44 -4.58 21.18 -10.98
CA SER A 44 -4.72 21.83 -12.29
C SER A 44 -5.38 20.96 -13.38
N ASN A 45 -5.22 19.64 -13.33
CA ASN A 45 -5.68 18.71 -14.36
C ASN A 45 -6.25 17.38 -13.81
N HIS A 46 -6.33 17.21 -12.48
CA HIS A 46 -6.86 16.01 -11.85
C HIS A 46 -7.31 16.29 -10.40
N PHE A 47 -7.99 15.33 -9.80
CA PHE A 47 -8.23 15.32 -8.35
C PHE A 47 -7.09 14.57 -7.65
N HIS A 48 -6.63 15.11 -6.53
CA HIS A 48 -5.60 14.47 -5.73
C HIS A 48 -6.12 13.15 -5.16
N SER A 49 -5.45 12.04 -5.49
CA SER A 49 -5.86 10.69 -5.11
C SER A 49 -5.18 10.17 -3.84
N GLY A 50 -4.58 11.05 -3.04
CA GLY A 50 -3.84 10.69 -1.84
C GLY A 50 -3.84 11.77 -0.76
N LEU A 51 -2.93 11.63 0.17
CA LEU A 51 -2.63 12.59 1.23
C LEU A 51 -1.18 13.05 1.10
N ASP A 52 -0.95 14.35 1.08
CA ASP A 52 0.40 14.92 1.09
C ASP A 52 0.80 15.20 2.54
N PHE A 53 1.81 14.48 3.03
CA PHE A 53 2.37 14.71 4.35
C PHE A 53 3.35 15.89 4.33
N ARG A 54 3.16 16.82 5.26
CA ARG A 54 4.09 17.93 5.47
C ARG A 54 5.29 17.47 6.28
N THR A 55 6.44 17.36 5.64
CA THR A 55 7.68 16.87 6.27
C THR A 55 8.51 17.97 6.94
N GLY A 56 8.10 19.24 6.79
CA GLY A 56 8.84 20.37 7.36
C GLY A 56 10.24 20.57 6.78
N GLY A 57 10.54 19.99 5.61
CA GLY A 57 11.86 20.01 5.00
C GLY A 57 12.85 19.00 5.60
N ALA A 58 12.38 18.11 6.46
CA ALA A 58 13.22 17.02 6.98
C ALA A 58 13.59 16.04 5.85
N ILE A 59 14.87 15.68 5.77
CA ILE A 59 15.42 14.76 4.76
C ILE A 59 15.60 13.37 5.38
N GLY A 60 15.41 12.33 4.57
CA GLY A 60 15.67 10.95 4.98
C GLY A 60 14.66 10.38 5.97
N LEU A 61 13.45 10.96 6.04
CA LEU A 61 12.38 10.41 6.86
C LEU A 61 12.08 8.96 6.44
N LYS A 62 12.04 8.08 7.42
CA LYS A 62 11.70 6.68 7.20
C LYS A 62 10.24 6.56 6.81
N VAL A 63 9.99 5.84 5.72
CA VAL A 63 8.66 5.38 5.31
C VAL A 63 8.53 3.94 5.78
N ILE A 64 7.52 3.67 6.60
CA ILE A 64 7.26 2.35 7.17
C ILE A 64 6.04 1.71 6.55
N ALA A 65 6.02 0.37 6.51
CA ALA A 65 4.83 -0.38 6.12
C ALA A 65 3.71 -0.16 7.15
N PRO A 66 2.52 0.27 6.75
CA PRO A 66 1.44 0.60 7.68
C PRO A 66 0.74 -0.64 8.23
N ALA A 67 0.83 -1.77 7.56
CA ALA A 67 0.28 -3.07 7.93
C ALA A 67 1.11 -4.19 7.29
N ASP A 68 0.91 -5.43 7.75
CA ASP A 68 1.52 -6.63 7.18
C ASP A 68 1.10 -6.79 5.71
N GLY A 69 2.04 -7.26 4.88
CA GLY A 69 1.82 -7.46 3.45
C GLY A 69 3.11 -7.79 2.72
N TYR A 70 3.19 -7.41 1.46
CA TYR A 70 4.41 -7.55 0.65
C TYR A 70 4.52 -6.39 -0.35
N ILE A 71 5.73 -6.07 -0.75
CA ILE A 71 5.98 -5.09 -1.81
C ILE A 71 5.61 -5.75 -3.14
N SER A 72 4.50 -5.29 -3.73
CA SER A 72 3.91 -5.88 -4.94
C SER A 72 4.34 -5.21 -6.23
N ARG A 73 4.78 -3.94 -6.17
CA ARG A 73 5.25 -3.21 -7.35
C ARG A 73 6.20 -2.09 -6.96
N VAL A 74 7.18 -1.86 -7.80
CA VAL A 74 8.09 -0.70 -7.78
C VAL A 74 8.02 0.00 -9.13
N SER A 75 7.92 1.33 -9.11
CA SER A 75 8.00 2.16 -10.31
C SER A 75 9.02 3.28 -10.10
N ILE A 76 9.91 3.45 -11.06
CA ILE A 76 10.92 4.50 -11.10
C ILE A 76 10.82 5.20 -12.44
N SER A 77 10.40 6.46 -12.43
CA SER A 77 10.16 7.25 -13.63
C SER A 77 10.51 8.71 -13.36
N PRO A 78 10.98 9.47 -14.35
CA PRO A 78 11.13 10.91 -14.22
C PRO A 78 9.78 11.67 -14.19
N TYR A 79 8.65 10.96 -14.43
CA TYR A 79 7.31 11.52 -14.49
C TYR A 79 6.39 10.91 -13.44
N GLY A 80 5.24 11.56 -13.20
CA GLY A 80 4.20 11.09 -12.29
C GLY A 80 4.68 11.01 -10.85
N TYR A 81 4.62 9.83 -10.24
CA TYR A 81 5.02 9.63 -8.84
C TYR A 81 6.54 9.60 -8.62
N GLY A 82 7.36 9.72 -9.67
CA GLY A 82 8.80 9.60 -9.52
C GLY A 82 9.21 8.19 -9.11
N ARG A 83 9.84 8.07 -7.93
CA ARG A 83 10.05 6.78 -7.27
C ARG A 83 8.80 6.44 -6.48
N ALA A 84 8.17 5.33 -6.81
CA ALA A 84 6.96 4.85 -6.17
C ALA A 84 7.05 3.40 -5.73
N LEU A 85 6.39 3.11 -4.62
CA LEU A 85 6.31 1.81 -3.97
C LEU A 85 4.85 1.44 -3.75
N TYR A 86 4.49 0.19 -4.00
CA TYR A 86 3.18 -0.37 -3.76
C TYR A 86 3.29 -1.54 -2.79
N ILE A 87 2.50 -1.52 -1.73
CA ILE A 87 2.42 -2.62 -0.77
C ILE A 87 1.01 -3.19 -0.83
N THR A 88 0.90 -4.46 -1.17
CA THR A 88 -0.34 -5.21 -1.07
C THR A 88 -0.42 -5.85 0.30
N HIS A 89 -1.46 -5.52 1.05
CA HIS A 89 -1.67 -5.97 2.42
C HIS A 89 -2.57 -7.17 2.49
N TYR A 90 -2.35 -8.03 3.47
CA TYR A 90 -3.16 -9.25 3.68
C TYR A 90 -4.61 -8.98 4.07
N ASN A 91 -4.95 -7.74 4.38
CA ASN A 91 -6.32 -7.28 4.62
C ASN A 91 -7.07 -6.89 3.32
N GLY A 92 -6.46 -7.09 2.14
CA GLY A 92 -7.06 -6.85 0.82
C GLY A 92 -6.87 -5.43 0.26
N TYR A 93 -6.16 -4.56 0.95
CA TYR A 93 -5.85 -3.21 0.46
C TYR A 93 -4.45 -3.12 -0.14
N THR A 94 -4.24 -2.14 -1.01
CA THR A 94 -2.91 -1.76 -1.51
C THR A 94 -2.65 -0.30 -1.18
N THR A 95 -1.51 -0.03 -0.54
CA THR A 95 -1.05 1.34 -0.29
C THR A 95 0.03 1.74 -1.28
N VAL A 96 0.03 3.02 -1.68
CA VAL A 96 0.96 3.57 -2.68
C VAL A 96 1.70 4.75 -2.08
N TYR A 97 3.01 4.76 -2.25
CA TYR A 97 3.92 5.81 -1.78
C TYR A 97 4.64 6.40 -2.97
N GLY A 98 4.40 7.67 -3.25
CA GLY A 98 5.06 8.40 -4.32
C GLY A 98 6.12 9.38 -3.81
N HIS A 99 6.88 9.94 -4.75
CA HIS A 99 7.90 10.96 -4.50
C HIS A 99 8.93 10.54 -3.45
N LEU A 100 9.32 9.26 -3.47
CA LEU A 100 10.31 8.71 -2.58
C LEU A 100 11.72 9.18 -2.95
N ASP A 101 12.55 9.36 -1.94
CA ASP A 101 13.97 9.68 -2.11
C ASP A 101 14.78 8.42 -2.43
N GLY A 102 14.49 7.36 -1.72
CA GLY A 102 15.14 6.07 -1.88
C GLY A 102 14.32 4.94 -1.26
N PHE A 103 14.80 3.73 -1.44
CA PHE A 103 14.17 2.52 -0.94
C PHE A 103 15.00 1.90 0.19
N SER A 104 14.46 0.93 0.91
CA SER A 104 15.23 0.14 1.88
C SER A 104 16.42 -0.54 1.20
N LYS A 105 17.43 -0.91 1.99
CA LYS A 105 18.65 -1.53 1.47
C LYS A 105 18.34 -2.82 0.70
N GLU A 106 17.45 -3.62 1.23
CA GLU A 106 17.02 -4.90 0.66
C GLU A 106 16.32 -4.68 -0.68
N LEU A 107 15.35 -3.77 -0.73
CA LEU A 107 14.63 -3.44 -1.96
C LEU A 107 15.56 -2.80 -3.00
N ASN A 108 16.49 -1.96 -2.57
CA ASN A 108 17.45 -1.32 -3.45
C ASN A 108 18.37 -2.36 -4.15
N SER A 109 18.72 -3.45 -3.48
CA SER A 109 19.48 -4.54 -4.08
C SER A 109 18.72 -5.22 -5.22
N ILE A 110 17.41 -5.44 -5.07
CA ILE A 110 16.54 -6.00 -6.11
C ILE A 110 16.45 -5.01 -7.29
N ILE A 111 16.24 -3.73 -7.01
CA ILE A 111 16.14 -2.67 -8.02
C ILE A 111 17.41 -2.58 -8.85
N LEU A 112 18.57 -2.54 -8.20
CA LEU A 112 19.86 -2.49 -8.90
C LEU A 112 20.10 -3.72 -9.80
N SER A 113 19.71 -4.90 -9.32
CA SER A 113 19.76 -6.12 -10.14
C SER A 113 18.89 -6.01 -11.37
N LYS A 114 17.67 -5.50 -11.21
CA LYS A 114 16.72 -5.28 -12.33
C LYS A 114 17.20 -4.23 -13.31
N GLN A 115 17.75 -3.11 -12.83
CA GLN A 115 18.33 -2.07 -13.67
C GLN A 115 19.49 -2.61 -14.52
N HIS A 116 20.33 -3.45 -13.91
CA HIS A 116 21.44 -4.08 -14.60
C HIS A 116 20.98 -5.13 -15.63
N GLU A 117 19.99 -5.96 -15.28
CA GLU A 117 19.39 -6.96 -16.18
C GLU A 117 18.75 -6.32 -17.42
N MET A 118 18.05 -5.20 -17.23
CA MET A 118 17.29 -4.52 -18.27
C MET A 118 18.10 -3.44 -19.01
N GLU A 119 19.28 -3.10 -18.51
CA GLU A 119 20.11 -1.97 -18.98
C GLU A 119 19.34 -0.62 -18.98
N GLU A 120 18.37 -0.47 -18.07
CA GLU A 120 17.51 0.71 -17.96
C GLU A 120 17.56 1.30 -16.54
N SER A 121 17.53 2.63 -16.45
CA SER A 121 17.42 3.34 -15.18
C SER A 121 15.96 3.52 -14.72
N ASN A 122 15.02 3.61 -15.66
CA ASN A 122 13.60 3.64 -15.40
C ASN A 122 13.07 2.22 -15.29
N LEU A 123 12.27 1.94 -14.26
CA LEU A 123 11.73 0.63 -14.01
C LEU A 123 10.24 0.69 -13.69
N ASP A 124 9.53 -0.33 -14.10
CA ASP A 124 8.18 -0.62 -13.62
C ASP A 124 8.00 -2.14 -13.59
N PHE A 125 8.04 -2.73 -12.41
CA PHE A 125 7.94 -4.18 -12.27
C PHE A 125 7.14 -4.58 -11.03
N THR A 126 6.55 -5.76 -11.11
CA THR A 126 5.79 -6.39 -10.03
C THR A 126 6.61 -7.50 -9.38
N MET A 127 6.27 -7.79 -8.13
CA MET A 127 6.87 -8.88 -7.34
C MET A 127 5.77 -9.73 -6.72
N ASP A 128 6.05 -11.01 -6.62
CA ASP A 128 5.19 -11.95 -5.91
C ASP A 128 5.35 -11.81 -4.39
N GLU A 129 4.37 -12.27 -3.64
CA GLU A 129 4.32 -12.22 -2.17
C GLU A 129 5.59 -12.78 -1.50
N SER A 130 6.18 -13.84 -2.06
CA SER A 130 7.36 -14.50 -1.50
C SER A 130 8.66 -13.71 -1.65
N VAL A 131 8.71 -12.71 -2.53
CA VAL A 131 9.95 -11.99 -2.88
C VAL A 131 10.32 -10.98 -1.82
N MET A 132 9.35 -10.15 -1.38
CA MET A 132 9.61 -9.07 -0.41
C MET A 132 8.43 -8.90 0.56
N PRO A 133 8.21 -9.87 1.48
CA PRO A 133 7.22 -9.71 2.55
C PRO A 133 7.66 -8.62 3.52
N VAL A 134 6.69 -7.90 4.09
CA VAL A 134 6.91 -6.83 5.07
C VAL A 134 5.94 -6.94 6.23
N LYS A 135 6.41 -6.54 7.40
CA LYS A 135 5.62 -6.41 8.62
C LYS A 135 5.28 -4.94 8.89
N ALA A 136 4.17 -4.73 9.58
CA ALA A 136 3.80 -3.39 10.05
C ALA A 136 4.93 -2.76 10.86
N GLY A 137 5.45 -1.63 10.39
CA GLY A 137 6.57 -0.90 11.00
C GLY A 137 7.93 -1.14 10.32
N ASP A 138 8.04 -2.08 9.39
CA ASP A 138 9.28 -2.25 8.62
C ASP A 138 9.57 -1.01 7.77
N VAL A 139 10.84 -0.59 7.77
CA VAL A 139 11.28 0.52 6.92
C VAL A 139 11.38 0.05 5.47
N VAL A 140 10.57 0.62 4.60
CA VAL A 140 10.48 0.23 3.18
C VAL A 140 11.11 1.24 2.24
N ALA A 141 11.17 2.51 2.66
CA ALA A 141 11.70 3.61 1.85
C ALA A 141 12.12 4.79 2.71
N HIS A 142 12.61 5.84 2.05
CA HIS A 142 12.93 7.14 2.66
C HIS A 142 12.28 8.27 1.86
N ARG A 143 11.96 9.38 2.55
CA ARG A 143 11.32 10.57 2.01
C ARG A 143 12.14 11.82 2.34
N TRP A 144 12.23 12.77 1.37
CA TRP A 144 12.74 14.14 1.59
C TRP A 144 11.96 14.88 2.66
#